data_e0966883a293ff95ebe68b9a26397355
#
_entry.id   e0966883a293ff95ebe68b9a26397355
#
_cell.length_a   1.000
_cell.length_b   1.000
_cell.length_c   1.000
_cell.angle_alpha   90.00
_cell.angle_beta   90.00
_cell.angle_gamma   90.00
#
_symmetry.space_group_name_H-M   'P 1'
#
loop_
_entity.id
_entity.type
_entity.pdbx_description
1 polymer ?
#
loop_
_entity_poly.entity_id
_entity_poly.type
_entity_poly.pdbx_seq_one_letter_code
_entity_poly.pdbx_strand_id
1 'polypeptide(L)'
;LPALPVQREIVRILDSFTLYSAELTAELTARRKQYEFYRDKLLTFEQPEVKQIPLGKLAKFTYGYTDVAKDVGDARFIRITDINEDGCLFSGNCKYITLNDESKKYLLKEGDLLLARTGATYGKTLYVPNNEPAVYASFLIKIDLDNSVILNRYYWHFSKSNLYWKQADKYVSKAGQQQFNTNAVSKVIVPVPPMDVQERIVKVLDNFDAICSDLGIGLPAEIEKRQKQYEYYREKLLTFDVKYATILTERNG
;
A
#
# COMPACT_ATOMS: atom_id res chain seq x y z
N LEU A 1 42.49 15.79 8.01
CA LEU A 1 41.96 14.50 8.50
C LEU A 1 42.03 14.49 10.02
N PRO A 2 40.97 14.05 10.73
CA PRO A 2 41.00 13.93 12.18
C PRO A 2 41.95 12.82 12.63
N ALA A 3 42.32 12.85 13.91
CA ALA A 3 43.16 11.82 14.52
C ALA A 3 42.49 10.43 14.45
N LEU A 4 43.30 9.36 14.37
CA LEU A 4 42.81 7.98 14.24
C LEU A 4 41.75 7.57 15.28
N PRO A 5 41.85 7.93 16.58
CA PRO A 5 40.79 7.63 17.54
C PRO A 5 39.44 8.25 17.18
N VAL A 6 39.45 9.49 16.66
CA VAL A 6 38.23 10.19 16.22
C VAL A 6 37.64 9.51 14.97
N GLN A 7 38.46 9.09 14.01
CA GLN A 7 38.02 8.35 12.84
C GLN A 7 37.33 7.04 13.23
N ARG A 8 37.93 6.30 14.18
CA ARG A 8 37.33 5.03 14.68
C ARG A 8 35.98 5.26 15.35
N GLU A 9 35.85 6.36 16.13
CA GLU A 9 34.59 6.65 16.80
C GLU A 9 33.50 7.08 15.80
N ILE A 10 33.83 7.86 14.78
CA ILE A 10 32.92 8.21 13.69
C ILE A 10 32.42 6.93 12.97
N VAL A 11 33.34 6.04 12.61
CA VAL A 11 33.00 4.76 11.98
C VAL A 11 32.06 3.95 12.89
N ARG A 12 32.40 3.82 14.18
CA ARG A 12 31.56 3.09 15.14
C ARG A 12 30.14 3.65 15.22
N ILE A 13 29.98 4.97 15.24
CA ILE A 13 28.69 5.63 15.28
C ILE A 13 27.92 5.35 13.98
N LEU A 14 28.52 5.57 12.81
CA LEU A 14 27.85 5.39 11.53
C LEU A 14 27.49 3.93 11.25
N ASP A 15 28.36 2.99 11.64
CA ASP A 15 28.11 1.55 11.52
C ASP A 15 26.92 1.12 12.40
N SER A 16 26.77 1.72 13.60
CA SER A 16 25.62 1.42 14.46
C SER A 16 24.28 1.81 13.82
N PHE A 17 24.22 2.92 13.10
CA PHE A 17 23.02 3.31 12.35
C PHE A 17 22.73 2.36 11.18
N THR A 18 23.78 1.96 10.45
CA THR A 18 23.66 1.04 9.32
C THR A 18 23.17 -0.34 9.78
N LEU A 19 23.73 -0.86 10.87
CA LEU A 19 23.31 -2.13 11.46
C LEU A 19 21.86 -2.08 11.90
N TYR A 20 21.46 -1.04 12.63
CA TYR A 20 20.09 -0.89 13.12
C TYR A 20 19.08 -0.77 11.97
N SER A 21 19.41 -0.04 10.91
CA SER A 21 18.57 0.06 9.71
C SER A 21 18.42 -1.29 9.00
N ALA A 22 19.48 -2.09 8.96
CA ALA A 22 19.46 -3.44 8.40
C ALA A 22 18.56 -4.38 9.24
N GLU A 23 18.62 -4.30 10.58
CA GLU A 23 17.76 -5.07 11.48
C GLU A 23 16.28 -4.73 11.29
N LEU A 24 15.92 -3.42 11.22
CA LEU A 24 14.54 -3.00 10.95
C LEU A 24 14.04 -3.48 9.59
N THR A 25 14.88 -3.47 8.56
CA THR A 25 14.54 -3.96 7.23
C THR A 25 14.31 -5.49 7.23
N ALA A 26 15.14 -6.21 7.97
CA ALA A 26 14.97 -7.65 8.15
C ALA A 26 13.68 -7.98 8.92
N GLU A 27 13.36 -7.20 9.97
CA GLU A 27 12.11 -7.33 10.72
C GLU A 27 10.90 -7.05 9.83
N LEU A 28 10.91 -5.96 9.04
CA LEU A 28 9.83 -5.65 8.10
C LEU A 28 9.60 -6.81 7.12
N THR A 29 10.67 -7.39 6.60
CA THR A 29 10.59 -8.55 5.70
C THR A 29 9.95 -9.76 6.39
N ALA A 30 10.33 -10.03 7.64
CA ALA A 30 9.77 -11.12 8.43
C ALA A 30 8.28 -10.88 8.73
N ARG A 31 7.90 -9.64 9.11
CA ARG A 31 6.51 -9.26 9.36
C ARG A 31 5.63 -9.36 8.12
N ARG A 32 6.13 -8.96 6.95
CA ARG A 32 5.41 -9.14 5.68
C ARG A 32 5.13 -10.61 5.38
N LYS A 33 6.12 -11.49 5.53
CA LYS A 33 5.92 -12.95 5.38
C LYS A 33 4.91 -13.51 6.38
N GLN A 34 4.96 -13.03 7.63
CA GLN A 34 4.02 -13.41 8.66
C GLN A 34 2.60 -12.95 8.32
N TYR A 35 2.45 -11.71 7.85
CA TYR A 35 1.17 -11.17 7.37
C TYR A 35 0.60 -12.02 6.22
N GLU A 36 1.39 -12.31 5.19
CA GLU A 36 0.97 -13.15 4.06
C GLU A 36 0.50 -14.53 4.51
N PHE A 37 1.26 -15.18 5.40
CA PHE A 37 0.91 -16.48 5.94
C PHE A 37 -0.42 -16.45 6.69
N TYR A 38 -0.59 -15.51 7.63
CA TYR A 38 -1.83 -15.43 8.41
C TYR A 38 -3.01 -14.97 7.57
N ARG A 39 -2.81 -14.05 6.63
CA ARG A 39 -3.85 -13.65 5.68
C ARG A 39 -4.38 -14.85 4.92
N ASP A 40 -3.51 -15.62 4.29
CA ASP A 40 -3.91 -16.78 3.52
C ASP A 40 -4.56 -17.86 4.39
N LYS A 41 -4.04 -18.09 5.59
CA LYS A 41 -4.61 -19.03 6.55
C LYS A 41 -6.00 -18.62 7.04
N LEU A 42 -6.19 -17.35 7.40
CA LEU A 42 -7.47 -16.83 7.93
C LEU A 42 -8.55 -16.69 6.85
N LEU A 43 -8.16 -16.61 5.59
CA LEU A 43 -9.08 -16.48 4.45
C LEU A 43 -9.33 -17.82 3.73
N THR A 44 -8.72 -18.90 4.19
CA THR A 44 -8.98 -20.26 3.69
C THR A 44 -9.86 -20.99 4.69
N PHE A 45 -11.03 -21.41 4.23
CA PHE A 45 -12.03 -22.11 5.04
C PHE A 45 -12.24 -23.52 4.51
N GLU A 46 -11.97 -24.51 5.34
CA GLU A 46 -12.25 -25.93 5.06
C GLU A 46 -13.67 -26.35 5.51
N GLN A 47 -14.33 -25.47 6.28
CA GLN A 47 -15.66 -25.73 6.83
C GLN A 47 -16.72 -25.57 5.77
N PRO A 48 -17.60 -26.59 5.56
CA PRO A 48 -18.66 -26.54 4.55
C PRO A 48 -19.72 -25.45 4.82
N GLU A 49 -19.74 -24.90 6.03
CA GLU A 49 -20.68 -23.86 6.47
C GLU A 49 -20.34 -22.48 5.90
N VAL A 50 -19.08 -22.26 5.49
CA VAL A 50 -18.68 -20.98 4.90
C VAL A 50 -19.05 -20.97 3.41
N LYS A 51 -20.00 -20.11 3.07
CA LYS A 51 -20.50 -19.99 1.71
C LYS A 51 -19.42 -19.47 0.77
N GLN A 52 -19.26 -20.15 -0.34
CA GLN A 52 -18.37 -19.76 -1.44
C GLN A 52 -19.23 -19.06 -2.51
N ILE A 53 -19.15 -17.74 -2.61
CA ILE A 53 -20.07 -16.95 -3.43
C ILE A 53 -19.31 -16.24 -4.55
N PRO A 54 -19.75 -16.35 -5.82
CA PRO A 54 -19.18 -15.54 -6.91
C PRO A 54 -19.35 -14.03 -6.62
N LEU A 55 -18.30 -13.26 -6.84
CA LEU A 55 -18.28 -11.82 -6.56
C LEU A 55 -19.40 -11.05 -7.32
N GLY A 56 -19.77 -11.53 -8.50
CA GLY A 56 -20.88 -10.96 -9.26
C GLY A 56 -22.27 -11.09 -8.60
N LYS A 57 -22.39 -11.93 -7.54
CA LYS A 57 -23.60 -12.00 -6.71
C LYS A 57 -23.51 -11.14 -5.46
N LEU A 58 -22.33 -10.64 -5.13
CA LEU A 58 -22.04 -9.84 -3.93
C LEU A 58 -21.86 -8.35 -4.25
N ALA A 59 -21.62 -8.00 -5.52
CA ALA A 59 -21.22 -6.66 -5.89
C ALA A 59 -21.85 -6.15 -7.18
N LYS A 60 -21.99 -4.83 -7.28
CA LYS A 60 -22.16 -4.10 -8.53
C LYS A 60 -20.81 -3.54 -8.96
N PHE A 61 -20.63 -3.42 -10.28
CA PHE A 61 -19.37 -2.94 -10.88
C PHE A 61 -19.62 -1.71 -11.74
N THR A 62 -18.84 -0.67 -11.53
CA THR A 62 -18.95 0.58 -12.32
C THR A 62 -17.58 0.94 -12.86
N TYR A 63 -17.43 1.08 -14.17
CA TYR A 63 -16.21 1.60 -14.79
C TYR A 63 -16.03 3.08 -14.45
N GLY A 64 -14.78 3.50 -14.30
CA GLY A 64 -14.47 4.88 -13.97
C GLY A 64 -14.65 5.87 -15.13
N TYR A 65 -14.44 7.12 -14.82
CA TYR A 65 -14.62 8.27 -15.71
C TYR A 65 -13.45 8.43 -16.70
N THR A 66 -13.74 8.88 -17.90
CA THR A 66 -12.72 9.17 -18.90
C THR A 66 -12.54 10.68 -19.03
N ASP A 67 -11.36 11.16 -18.63
CA ASP A 67 -10.98 12.57 -18.75
C ASP A 67 -9.45 12.69 -18.88
N VAL A 68 -8.99 13.92 -19.19
CA VAL A 68 -7.57 14.25 -19.23
C VAL A 68 -7.08 14.61 -17.84
N ALA A 69 -6.07 13.89 -17.38
CA ALA A 69 -5.42 14.13 -16.09
C ALA A 69 -4.64 15.45 -16.11
N LYS A 70 -4.86 16.33 -15.12
CA LYS A 70 -4.25 17.66 -14.95
C LYS A 70 -3.36 17.69 -13.71
N ASP A 71 -2.46 18.66 -13.63
CA ASP A 71 -1.62 18.85 -12.42
C ASP A 71 -2.37 19.57 -11.29
N VAL A 72 -3.47 20.26 -11.63
CA VAL A 72 -4.34 20.99 -10.68
C VAL A 72 -5.80 20.76 -11.05
N GLY A 73 -6.67 20.70 -10.04
CA GLY A 73 -8.11 20.50 -10.22
C GLY A 73 -8.87 20.45 -8.90
N ASP A 74 -10.18 20.19 -8.99
CA ASP A 74 -11.09 20.19 -7.85
C ASP A 74 -11.07 18.85 -7.08
N ALA A 75 -10.73 17.77 -7.77
CA ALA A 75 -10.69 16.42 -7.20
C ALA A 75 -9.48 15.63 -7.72
N ARG A 76 -8.91 14.79 -6.87
CA ARG A 76 -7.85 13.86 -7.26
C ARG A 76 -8.37 12.88 -8.31
N PHE A 77 -7.62 12.67 -9.40
CA PHE A 77 -7.97 11.71 -10.44
C PHE A 77 -7.14 10.45 -10.25
N ILE A 78 -7.74 9.43 -9.60
CA ILE A 78 -7.07 8.18 -9.28
C ILE A 78 -6.96 7.31 -10.53
N ARG A 79 -5.73 6.92 -10.87
CA ARG A 79 -5.39 6.08 -12.02
C ARG A 79 -4.82 4.74 -11.55
N ILE A 80 -4.71 3.77 -12.45
CA ILE A 80 -4.08 2.48 -12.17
C ILE A 80 -2.62 2.63 -11.69
N THR A 81 -1.92 3.66 -12.13
CA THR A 81 -0.54 3.99 -11.73
C THR A 81 -0.43 4.57 -10.33
N ASP A 82 -1.54 4.99 -9.74
CA ASP A 82 -1.58 5.59 -8.40
C ASP A 82 -1.81 4.53 -7.31
N ILE A 83 -1.96 3.25 -7.70
CA ILE A 83 -2.11 2.11 -6.78
C ILE A 83 -0.79 1.37 -6.69
N ASN A 84 -0.19 1.32 -5.50
CA ASN A 84 1.05 0.61 -5.25
C ASN A 84 0.86 -0.92 -5.15
N GLU A 85 1.93 -1.66 -4.87
CA GLU A 85 1.88 -3.11 -4.76
C GLU A 85 1.06 -3.61 -3.58
N ASP A 86 0.94 -2.81 -2.53
CA ASP A 86 0.17 -3.13 -1.33
C ASP A 86 -1.33 -2.78 -1.45
N GLY A 87 -1.78 -2.29 -2.62
CA GLY A 87 -3.17 -1.85 -2.83
C GLY A 87 -3.51 -0.56 -2.08
N CYS A 88 -2.51 0.31 -1.91
CA CYS A 88 -2.65 1.62 -1.29
C CYS A 88 -2.39 2.74 -2.30
N LEU A 89 -2.89 3.94 -2.01
CA LEU A 89 -2.62 5.12 -2.84
C LEU A 89 -1.16 5.55 -2.72
N PHE A 90 -0.52 5.74 -3.87
CA PHE A 90 0.78 6.40 -3.94
C PHE A 90 0.61 7.91 -3.82
N SER A 91 1.41 8.55 -2.96
CA SER A 91 1.32 9.99 -2.67
C SER A 91 2.10 10.89 -3.64
N GLY A 92 2.98 10.31 -4.47
CA GLY A 92 3.76 11.07 -5.46
C GLY A 92 3.00 11.26 -6.78
N ASN A 93 3.26 12.37 -7.47
CA ASN A 93 2.73 12.69 -8.80
C ASN A 93 1.20 12.55 -8.94
N CYS A 94 0.47 13.06 -7.94
CA CYS A 94 -0.99 13.10 -7.97
C CYS A 94 -1.48 13.88 -9.18
N LYS A 95 -2.55 13.41 -9.82
CA LYS A 95 -3.25 14.12 -10.90
C LYS A 95 -4.67 14.45 -10.45
N TYR A 96 -5.23 15.42 -11.10
CA TYR A 96 -6.52 16.02 -10.74
C TYR A 96 -7.41 16.17 -11.97
N ILE A 97 -8.70 16.40 -11.72
CA ILE A 97 -9.67 16.82 -12.74
C ILE A 97 -10.49 18.01 -12.22
N THR A 98 -11.07 18.76 -13.15
CA THR A 98 -12.10 19.75 -12.86
C THR A 98 -13.44 19.03 -12.78
N LEU A 99 -14.18 19.23 -11.70
CA LEU A 99 -15.48 18.58 -11.51
C LEU A 99 -16.56 19.21 -12.41
N ASN A 100 -17.33 18.36 -13.04
CA ASN A 100 -18.56 18.69 -13.75
C ASN A 100 -19.71 17.78 -13.29
N ASP A 101 -20.92 17.98 -13.78
CA ASP A 101 -22.07 17.20 -13.32
C ASP A 101 -21.99 15.70 -13.69
N GLU A 102 -21.22 15.35 -14.70
CA GLU A 102 -20.97 13.96 -15.05
C GLU A 102 -19.92 13.33 -14.12
N SER A 103 -18.76 13.97 -13.95
CA SER A 103 -17.68 13.45 -13.10
C SER A 103 -18.04 13.36 -11.62
N LYS A 104 -18.95 14.22 -11.13
CA LYS A 104 -19.48 14.14 -9.76
C LYS A 104 -20.12 12.78 -9.42
N LYS A 105 -20.65 12.06 -10.42
CA LYS A 105 -21.23 10.72 -10.25
C LYS A 105 -20.18 9.66 -9.86
N TYR A 106 -18.91 9.95 -10.10
CA TYR A 106 -17.77 9.08 -9.83
C TYR A 106 -16.97 9.49 -8.60
N LEU A 107 -17.50 10.42 -7.79
CA LEU A 107 -16.89 10.78 -6.53
C LEU A 107 -16.83 9.57 -5.60
N LEU A 108 -15.67 9.40 -4.98
CA LEU A 108 -15.37 8.33 -4.05
C LEU A 108 -15.66 8.76 -2.61
N LYS A 109 -15.88 7.76 -1.78
CA LYS A 109 -16.00 7.87 -0.32
C LYS A 109 -14.96 6.97 0.34
N GLU A 110 -14.64 7.28 1.57
CA GLU A 110 -13.84 6.38 2.41
C GLU A 110 -14.47 4.98 2.43
N GLY A 111 -13.63 3.98 2.30
CA GLY A 111 -14.06 2.58 2.27
C GLY A 111 -14.47 2.05 0.89
N ASP A 112 -14.57 2.89 -0.14
CA ASP A 112 -14.82 2.42 -1.50
C ASP A 112 -13.68 1.53 -2.00
N LEU A 113 -14.01 0.58 -2.87
CA LEU A 113 -13.06 -0.36 -3.46
C LEU A 113 -12.88 -0.10 -4.95
N LEU A 114 -11.64 0.06 -5.38
CA LEU A 114 -11.28 0.25 -6.79
C LEU A 114 -10.37 -0.87 -7.27
N LEU A 115 -10.75 -1.56 -8.34
CA LEU A 115 -9.99 -2.62 -8.98
C LEU A 115 -9.28 -2.09 -10.22
N ALA A 116 -7.99 -2.27 -10.33
CA ALA A 116 -7.24 -2.06 -11.57
C ALA A 116 -7.52 -3.18 -12.56
N ARG A 117 -8.06 -2.82 -13.75
CA ARG A 117 -8.53 -3.83 -14.72
C ARG A 117 -7.54 -4.17 -15.82
N THR A 118 -6.45 -3.44 -15.97
CA THR A 118 -5.54 -3.57 -17.12
C THR A 118 -4.07 -3.46 -16.74
N GLY A 119 -3.20 -3.98 -17.64
CA GLY A 119 -1.76 -3.85 -17.56
C GLY A 119 -1.12 -4.61 -16.42
N ALA A 120 0.09 -4.24 -16.03
CA ALA A 120 0.85 -4.91 -14.95
C ALA A 120 0.20 -4.78 -13.56
N THR A 121 -0.77 -3.88 -13.41
CA THR A 121 -1.49 -3.66 -12.14
C THR A 121 -2.85 -4.37 -12.07
N TYR A 122 -3.22 -5.14 -13.09
CA TYR A 122 -4.51 -5.83 -13.11
C TYR A 122 -4.72 -6.63 -11.82
N GLY A 123 -5.94 -6.68 -11.36
CA GLY A 123 -6.32 -7.43 -10.16
C GLY A 123 -6.03 -6.72 -8.83
N LYS A 124 -5.14 -5.72 -8.80
CA LYS A 124 -4.89 -4.94 -7.58
C LYS A 124 -6.13 -4.16 -7.18
N THR A 125 -6.48 -4.25 -5.91
CA THR A 125 -7.65 -3.56 -5.35
C THR A 125 -7.18 -2.51 -4.35
N LEU A 126 -7.59 -1.25 -4.57
CA LEU A 126 -7.42 -0.14 -3.65
C LEU A 126 -8.61 -0.08 -2.69
N TYR A 127 -8.34 0.10 -1.40
CA TYR A 127 -9.31 0.57 -0.41
C TYR A 127 -9.11 2.09 -0.24
N VAL A 128 -10.14 2.88 -0.51
CA VAL A 128 -10.07 4.35 -0.43
C VAL A 128 -9.92 4.77 1.04
N PRO A 129 -8.81 5.45 1.41
CA PRO A 129 -8.45 5.60 2.83
C PRO A 129 -9.14 6.75 3.55
N ASN A 130 -9.70 7.71 2.82
CA ASN A 130 -10.29 8.92 3.38
C ASN A 130 -11.35 9.52 2.44
N ASN A 131 -12.01 10.59 2.89
CA ASN A 131 -13.04 11.31 2.14
C ASN A 131 -12.51 12.53 1.36
N GLU A 132 -11.22 12.58 1.03
CA GLU A 132 -10.72 13.63 0.13
C GLU A 132 -11.41 13.53 -1.25
N PRO A 133 -11.81 14.66 -1.86
CA PRO A 133 -12.47 14.63 -3.15
C PRO A 133 -11.63 13.90 -4.19
N ALA A 134 -12.12 12.76 -4.64
CA ALA A 134 -11.43 11.93 -5.63
C ALA A 134 -12.42 11.29 -6.61
N VAL A 135 -11.99 11.16 -7.86
CA VAL A 135 -12.69 10.50 -8.95
C VAL A 135 -11.75 9.45 -9.54
N TYR A 136 -12.26 8.32 -9.97
CA TYR A 136 -11.46 7.23 -10.51
C TYR A 136 -11.53 7.13 -12.03
N ALA A 137 -10.38 6.85 -12.64
CA ALA A 137 -10.21 6.79 -14.09
C ALA A 137 -10.82 5.51 -14.70
N SER A 138 -11.12 5.54 -16.00
CA SER A 138 -11.80 4.45 -16.75
C SER A 138 -11.08 3.10 -16.76
N PHE A 139 -9.80 3.05 -16.43
CA PHE A 139 -9.06 1.80 -16.24
C PHE A 139 -9.23 1.18 -14.84
N LEU A 140 -10.03 1.81 -13.99
CA LEU A 140 -10.45 1.28 -12.71
C LEU A 140 -11.92 0.86 -12.76
N ILE A 141 -12.28 -0.11 -11.94
CA ILE A 141 -13.64 -0.57 -11.72
C ILE A 141 -13.95 -0.37 -10.23
N LYS A 142 -14.98 0.39 -9.91
CA LYS A 142 -15.52 0.43 -8.55
C LYS A 142 -16.28 -0.86 -8.28
N ILE A 143 -15.97 -1.49 -7.15
CA ILE A 143 -16.67 -2.67 -6.62
C ILE A 143 -17.56 -2.20 -5.48
N ASP A 144 -18.86 -2.20 -5.72
CA ASP A 144 -19.86 -1.79 -4.73
C ASP A 144 -20.49 -3.02 -4.11
N LEU A 145 -19.96 -3.45 -2.95
CA LEU A 145 -20.35 -4.67 -2.26
C LEU A 145 -21.66 -4.48 -1.48
N ASP A 146 -22.41 -5.57 -1.35
CA ASP A 146 -23.51 -5.64 -0.39
C ASP A 146 -22.95 -5.77 1.04
N ASN A 147 -22.81 -4.63 1.71
CA ASN A 147 -22.24 -4.54 3.05
C ASN A 147 -23.10 -5.22 4.14
N SER A 148 -24.32 -5.68 3.82
CA SER A 148 -25.08 -6.54 4.73
C SER A 148 -24.58 -7.99 4.73
N VAL A 149 -23.77 -8.37 3.73
CA VAL A 149 -23.26 -9.74 3.51
C VAL A 149 -21.76 -9.82 3.66
N ILE A 150 -21.02 -8.80 3.15
CA ILE A 150 -19.55 -8.81 3.12
C ILE A 150 -18.99 -7.41 3.35
N LEU A 151 -18.02 -7.31 4.28
CA LEU A 151 -17.34 -6.05 4.58
C LEU A 151 -16.36 -5.67 3.46
N ASN A 152 -16.33 -4.40 3.06
CA ASN A 152 -15.35 -3.88 2.10
C ASN A 152 -13.90 -4.16 2.52
N ARG A 153 -13.59 -3.99 3.80
CA ARG A 153 -12.23 -4.22 4.33
C ARG A 153 -11.86 -5.69 4.33
N TYR A 154 -12.82 -6.61 4.59
CA TYR A 154 -12.61 -8.05 4.47
C TYR A 154 -12.29 -8.46 3.02
N TYR A 155 -13.08 -7.98 2.06
CA TYR A 155 -12.82 -8.22 0.65
C TYR A 155 -11.46 -7.66 0.20
N TRP A 156 -11.06 -6.48 0.68
CA TRP A 156 -9.76 -5.90 0.37
C TRP A 156 -8.60 -6.80 0.82
N HIS A 157 -8.66 -7.36 2.04
CA HIS A 157 -7.66 -8.35 2.47
C HIS A 157 -7.71 -9.63 1.63
N PHE A 158 -8.93 -10.10 1.28
CA PHE A 158 -9.09 -11.24 0.39
C PHE A 158 -8.46 -11.00 -0.97
N SER A 159 -8.60 -9.81 -1.55
CA SER A 159 -8.04 -9.45 -2.86
C SER A 159 -6.50 -9.43 -2.91
N LYS A 160 -5.85 -9.48 -1.76
CA LYS A 160 -4.39 -9.63 -1.62
C LYS A 160 -3.94 -11.09 -1.45
N SER A 161 -4.86 -12.02 -1.21
CA SER A 161 -4.55 -13.42 -0.88
C SER A 161 -4.13 -14.25 -2.10
N ASN A 162 -3.39 -15.33 -1.84
CA ASN A 162 -3.06 -16.31 -2.88
C ASN A 162 -4.31 -16.97 -3.47
N LEU A 163 -5.38 -17.12 -2.68
CA LEU A 163 -6.65 -17.67 -3.13
C LEU A 163 -7.31 -16.78 -4.20
N TYR A 164 -7.26 -15.46 -4.01
CA TYR A 164 -7.73 -14.50 -5.00
C TYR A 164 -6.86 -14.52 -6.26
N TRP A 165 -5.54 -14.41 -6.13
CA TRP A 165 -4.63 -14.30 -7.26
C TRP A 165 -4.62 -15.54 -8.16
N LYS A 166 -4.73 -16.76 -7.59
CA LYS A 166 -4.91 -18.00 -8.37
C LYS A 166 -6.15 -17.94 -9.27
N GLN A 167 -7.20 -17.26 -8.82
CA GLN A 167 -8.42 -17.11 -9.62
C GLN A 167 -8.29 -15.96 -10.63
N ALA A 168 -7.73 -14.82 -10.24
CA ALA A 168 -7.51 -13.67 -11.11
C ALA A 168 -6.65 -14.07 -12.32
N ASP A 169 -5.54 -14.78 -12.08
CA ASP A 169 -4.62 -15.29 -13.13
C ASP A 169 -5.32 -16.29 -14.10
N LYS A 170 -6.30 -17.01 -13.59
CA LYS A 170 -7.10 -17.94 -14.41
C LYS A 170 -8.09 -17.20 -15.32
N TYR A 171 -8.66 -16.09 -14.83
CA TYR A 171 -9.73 -15.38 -15.53
C TYR A 171 -9.25 -14.19 -16.35
N VAL A 172 -8.02 -13.69 -16.13
CA VAL A 172 -7.46 -12.61 -16.92
C VAL A 172 -7.28 -13.02 -18.38
N SER A 173 -7.67 -12.15 -19.30
CA SER A 173 -7.37 -12.36 -20.73
C SER A 173 -5.88 -12.11 -20.99
N LYS A 174 -5.21 -13.07 -21.61
CA LYS A 174 -3.78 -13.00 -21.96
C LYS A 174 -3.55 -12.65 -23.44
N ALA A 175 -4.61 -12.41 -24.20
CA ALA A 175 -4.52 -12.00 -25.60
C ALA A 175 -4.22 -10.50 -25.70
N GLY A 176 -2.97 -10.14 -26.00
CA GLY A 176 -2.50 -8.77 -26.04
C GLY A 176 -2.28 -8.18 -24.63
N GLN A 177 -2.79 -6.97 -24.37
CA GLN A 177 -2.76 -6.38 -23.04
C GLN A 177 -3.65 -7.16 -22.07
N GLN A 178 -3.10 -7.53 -20.92
CA GLN A 178 -3.86 -8.21 -19.86
C GLN A 178 -5.09 -7.42 -19.46
N GLN A 179 -6.27 -8.08 -19.47
CA GLN A 179 -7.53 -7.45 -19.11
C GLN A 179 -8.31 -8.30 -18.11
N PHE A 180 -8.60 -7.71 -16.96
CA PHE A 180 -9.41 -8.27 -15.91
C PHE A 180 -10.70 -7.46 -15.77
N ASN A 181 -11.60 -7.64 -16.71
CA ASN A 181 -12.85 -6.89 -16.82
C ASN A 181 -13.93 -7.40 -15.85
N THR A 182 -15.10 -6.74 -15.84
CA THR A 182 -16.22 -7.10 -14.95
C THR A 182 -16.68 -8.55 -15.10
N ASN A 183 -16.66 -9.11 -16.34
CA ASN A 183 -17.02 -10.51 -16.57
C ASN A 183 -16.00 -11.49 -15.95
N ALA A 184 -14.74 -11.12 -15.91
CA ALA A 184 -13.69 -11.92 -15.29
C ALA A 184 -13.77 -11.83 -13.77
N VAL A 185 -13.82 -10.62 -13.22
CA VAL A 185 -13.86 -10.38 -11.77
C VAL A 185 -15.12 -10.94 -11.12
N SER A 186 -16.27 -10.89 -11.81
CA SER A 186 -17.54 -11.42 -11.29
C SER A 186 -17.51 -12.94 -11.03
N LYS A 187 -16.58 -13.66 -11.66
CA LYS A 187 -16.40 -15.12 -11.49
C LYS A 187 -15.54 -15.49 -10.29
N VAL A 188 -14.84 -14.55 -9.69
CA VAL A 188 -14.01 -14.80 -8.52
C VAL A 188 -14.90 -15.29 -7.37
N ILE A 189 -14.57 -16.44 -6.83
CA ILE A 189 -15.28 -17.03 -5.69
C ILE A 189 -14.69 -16.46 -4.40
N VAL A 190 -15.54 -15.88 -3.58
CA VAL A 190 -15.19 -15.27 -2.31
C VAL A 190 -15.76 -16.12 -1.18
N PRO A 191 -14.94 -16.55 -0.20
CA PRO A 191 -15.46 -17.15 1.02
C PRO A 191 -16.14 -16.09 1.87
N VAL A 192 -17.38 -16.34 2.28
CA VAL A 192 -18.21 -15.39 3.04
C VAL A 192 -18.60 -16.02 4.38
N PRO A 193 -17.75 -15.90 5.42
CA PRO A 193 -18.10 -16.33 6.78
C PRO A 193 -19.10 -15.34 7.42
N PRO A 194 -19.69 -15.66 8.58
CA PRO A 194 -20.53 -14.75 9.34
C PRO A 194 -19.84 -13.40 9.62
N MET A 195 -20.61 -12.32 9.76
CA MET A 195 -20.08 -10.94 9.89
C MET A 195 -19.13 -10.78 11.06
N ASP A 196 -19.44 -11.38 12.22
CA ASP A 196 -18.56 -11.35 13.40
C ASP A 196 -17.20 -12.02 13.17
N VAL A 197 -17.16 -13.05 12.29
CA VAL A 197 -15.91 -13.69 11.88
C VAL A 197 -15.15 -12.78 10.91
N GLN A 198 -15.84 -12.13 9.96
CA GLN A 198 -15.21 -11.15 9.06
C GLN A 198 -14.58 -10.01 9.86
N GLU A 199 -15.29 -9.42 10.83
CA GLU A 199 -14.78 -8.35 11.69
C GLU A 199 -13.53 -8.77 12.48
N ARG A 200 -13.53 -9.98 13.03
CA ARG A 200 -12.34 -10.52 13.75
C ARG A 200 -11.14 -10.70 12.82
N ILE A 201 -11.37 -11.21 11.61
CA ILE A 201 -10.32 -11.37 10.61
C ILE A 201 -9.77 -10.02 10.19
N VAL A 202 -10.64 -9.05 9.88
CA VAL A 202 -10.27 -7.67 9.53
C VAL A 202 -9.41 -7.07 10.62
N LYS A 203 -9.83 -7.12 11.88
CA LYS A 203 -9.08 -6.57 13.01
C LYS A 203 -7.65 -7.15 13.13
N VAL A 204 -7.51 -8.45 12.94
CA VAL A 204 -6.18 -9.10 12.98
C VAL A 204 -5.33 -8.66 11.79
N LEU A 205 -5.88 -8.68 10.58
CA LEU A 205 -5.13 -8.36 9.38
C LEU A 205 -4.80 -6.87 9.27
N ASP A 206 -5.67 -5.98 9.76
CA ASP A 206 -5.40 -4.53 9.84
C ASP A 206 -4.24 -4.22 10.78
N ASN A 207 -4.11 -4.93 11.90
CA ASN A 207 -2.95 -4.76 12.79
C ASN A 207 -1.64 -5.15 12.09
N PHE A 208 -1.62 -6.24 11.31
CA PHE A 208 -0.44 -6.61 10.52
C PHE A 208 -0.16 -5.59 9.41
N ASP A 209 -1.20 -5.14 8.71
CA ASP A 209 -1.07 -4.16 7.63
C ASP A 209 -0.50 -2.83 8.16
N ALA A 210 -0.98 -2.35 9.31
CA ALA A 210 -0.46 -1.14 9.95
C ALA A 210 1.04 -1.26 10.28
N ILE A 211 1.49 -2.40 10.81
CA ILE A 211 2.91 -2.62 11.11
C ILE A 211 3.76 -2.62 9.83
N CYS A 212 3.25 -3.23 8.75
CA CYS A 212 4.01 -3.47 7.52
C CYS A 212 3.95 -2.33 6.51
N SER A 213 2.90 -1.52 6.51
CA SER A 213 2.58 -0.59 5.42
C SER A 213 2.40 0.86 5.86
N ASP A 214 2.13 1.12 7.16
CA ASP A 214 1.87 2.47 7.65
C ASP A 214 3.14 3.33 7.63
N LEU A 215 3.08 4.41 6.84
CA LEU A 215 4.18 5.37 6.68
C LEU A 215 4.24 6.41 7.83
N GLY A 216 3.29 6.40 8.74
CA GLY A 216 3.26 7.29 9.91
C GLY A 216 3.81 6.64 11.18
N ILE A 217 3.41 5.41 11.46
CA ILE A 217 3.70 4.69 12.71
C ILE A 217 4.28 3.28 12.52
N GLY A 218 4.22 2.70 11.30
CA GLY A 218 4.71 1.36 11.02
C GLY A 218 6.24 1.26 10.90
N LEU A 219 6.73 0.05 10.64
CA LEU A 219 8.16 -0.19 10.39
C LEU A 219 8.73 0.62 9.23
N PRO A 220 8.01 0.86 8.12
CA PRO A 220 8.51 1.74 7.07
C PRO A 220 8.78 3.17 7.54
N ALA A 221 7.91 3.72 8.40
CA ALA A 221 8.11 5.05 9.00
C ALA A 221 9.36 5.12 9.88
N GLU A 222 9.61 4.09 10.67
CA GLU A 222 10.80 4.01 11.52
C GLU A 222 12.07 3.90 10.68
N ILE A 223 12.06 3.09 9.63
CA ILE A 223 13.20 2.96 8.69
C ILE A 223 13.51 4.32 8.05
N GLU A 224 12.51 5.04 7.56
CA GLU A 224 12.70 6.37 6.97
C GLU A 224 13.28 7.38 7.97
N LYS A 225 12.77 7.40 9.20
CA LYS A 225 13.29 8.27 10.26
C LYS A 225 14.75 7.97 10.59
N ARG A 226 15.14 6.68 10.64
CA ARG A 226 16.52 6.26 10.90
C ARG A 226 17.45 6.63 9.75
N GLN A 227 16.96 6.49 8.52
CA GLN A 227 17.72 6.91 7.34
C GLN A 227 18.01 8.43 7.38
N LYS A 228 17.01 9.27 7.69
CA LYS A 228 17.21 10.72 7.85
C LYS A 228 18.16 11.06 8.98
N GLN A 229 18.11 10.33 10.11
CA GLN A 229 19.07 10.48 11.20
C GLN A 229 20.49 10.13 10.76
N TYR A 230 20.68 9.01 10.06
CA TYR A 230 21.98 8.62 9.53
C TYR A 230 22.57 9.70 8.62
N GLU A 231 21.78 10.20 7.66
CA GLU A 231 22.24 11.25 6.74
C GLU A 231 22.66 12.52 7.46
N TYR A 232 21.87 12.96 8.44
CA TYR A 232 22.18 14.12 9.27
C TYR A 232 23.48 13.95 10.06
N TYR A 233 23.67 12.82 10.76
CA TYR A 233 24.87 12.57 11.54
C TYR A 233 26.08 12.33 10.63
N ARG A 234 25.92 11.64 9.51
CA ARG A 234 26.97 11.46 8.52
C ARG A 234 27.51 12.80 8.03
N GLU A 235 26.64 13.70 7.66
CA GLU A 235 27.02 15.05 7.23
C GLU A 235 27.78 15.79 8.34
N LYS A 236 27.21 15.83 9.55
CA LYS A 236 27.86 16.51 10.68
C LYS A 236 29.20 15.91 11.09
N LEU A 237 29.31 14.59 11.12
CA LEU A 237 30.54 13.90 11.57
C LEU A 237 31.65 13.92 10.52
N LEU A 238 31.31 14.04 9.23
CA LEU A 238 32.27 14.07 8.13
C LEU A 238 32.59 15.49 7.64
N THR A 239 31.81 16.50 8.04
CA THR A 239 32.09 17.91 7.74
C THR A 239 32.99 18.49 8.84
N PHE A 240 34.28 18.61 8.55
CA PHE A 240 35.24 19.23 9.41
C PHE A 240 35.33 20.71 9.07
N ASP A 241 34.70 21.58 9.85
CA ASP A 241 34.83 23.02 9.73
C ASP A 241 36.28 23.42 10.09
N VAL A 242 36.95 24.11 9.18
CA VAL A 242 38.34 24.56 9.31
C VAL A 242 38.54 25.41 10.59
N LYS A 243 37.49 26.07 11.10
CA LYS A 243 37.48 26.82 12.36
C LYS A 243 37.80 26.00 13.61
N TYR A 244 37.38 24.70 13.65
CA TYR A 244 37.68 23.85 14.81
C TYR A 244 39.09 23.25 14.78
N ALA A 245 39.69 23.10 13.61
CA ALA A 245 41.08 22.64 13.49
C ALA A 245 42.08 23.68 14.05
N THR A 246 41.80 24.96 13.91
CA THR A 246 42.66 26.07 14.41
C THR A 246 42.64 26.17 15.94
N ILE A 247 41.49 25.94 16.58
CA ILE A 247 41.35 26.00 18.04
C ILE A 247 42.11 24.85 18.74
N LEU A 248 42.23 23.68 18.10
CA LEU A 248 42.97 22.54 18.67
C LEU A 248 44.49 22.66 18.48
N THR A 249 44.95 23.41 17.48
CA THR A 249 46.40 23.70 17.29
C THR A 249 46.90 24.80 18.21
N GLU A 250 46.06 25.76 18.58
CA GLU A 250 46.43 26.86 19.52
C GLU A 250 46.43 26.43 21.00
N ARG A 251 45.89 25.27 21.37
CA ARG A 251 45.93 24.74 22.74
C ARG A 251 47.11 23.83 23.04
N ASN A 252 47.90 23.47 22.03
CA ASN A 252 49.07 22.58 22.15
C ASN A 252 50.40 23.27 21.73
N GLY A 253 50.44 24.60 21.71
CA GLY A 253 51.63 25.42 21.48
C GLY A 253 52.10 26.14 22.74
#